data_6609f12cbe6a2697663a2233195be917
#
_entry.id   6609f12cbe6a2697663a2233195be917
#
_cell.length_a   1.000
_cell.length_b   1.000
_cell.length_c   1.000
_cell.angle_alpha   90.00
_cell.angle_beta   90.00
_cell.angle_gamma   90.00
#
_symmetry.space_group_name_H-M   'P 1'
#
loop_
_entity.id
_entity.type
_entity.pdbx_description
1 polymer ?
#
loop_
_entity_poly.entity_id
_entity_poly.type
_entity_poly.pdbx_seq_one_letter_code
_entity_poly.pdbx_strand_id
1 'polypeptide(L)'
;TQTKIDAGFEKQLPQGHPYIETFTKYQADFGGANRVMVALMAREGDIFTPEYFKTLEAVTDAVSGMPGVVQESVMSLFTPNVRFTEVVEDGFTGGNVVPDDFPAGEVNPTHEDLARVRENVLKSNYMGRLVTDSFNGAMVMANLLDIDPDTGKRLDTFALAKRLEALRGEYESDAVSVHIIGFAKVMGDVRDGALNVVTFFGITVLVTALLVWLYAQSFWFAALPLGCSIAAVVWQLGLLNLLGYGIDPMSILVPFLIFAIGVS
;
A
#
# COMPACT_ATOMS: atom_id res chain seq x y z
N THR A 1 -3.53 11.35 26.34
CA THR A 1 -2.95 10.04 26.02
C THR A 1 -3.58 9.58 24.70
N GLN A 2 -2.84 9.66 23.61
CA GLN A 2 -3.29 9.17 22.31
C GLN A 2 -3.04 7.67 22.27
N THR A 3 -4.08 6.88 22.14
CA THR A 3 -3.98 5.45 21.87
C THR A 3 -3.31 5.28 20.50
N LYS A 4 -2.08 4.73 20.47
CA LYS A 4 -1.38 4.47 19.22
C LYS A 4 -1.98 3.23 18.56
N ILE A 5 -2.50 3.38 17.35
CA ILE A 5 -2.78 2.24 16.47
C ILE A 5 -1.41 1.78 15.97
N ASP A 6 -0.95 0.67 16.48
CA ASP A 6 0.34 0.09 16.14
C ASP A 6 0.13 -1.03 15.12
N ALA A 7 0.04 -0.64 13.87
CA ALA A 7 -0.17 -1.55 12.74
C ALA A 7 1.15 -2.18 12.23
N GLY A 8 2.23 -2.10 13.00
CA GLY A 8 3.54 -2.64 12.61
C GLY A 8 3.50 -4.16 12.43
N PHE A 9 3.74 -4.63 11.21
CA PHE A 9 3.88 -6.06 10.89
C PHE A 9 4.99 -6.74 11.72
N GLU A 10 6.00 -5.98 12.14
CA GLU A 10 7.12 -6.47 12.95
C GLU A 10 6.63 -7.15 14.25
N LYS A 11 5.55 -6.66 14.87
CA LYS A 11 4.99 -7.26 16.10
C LYS A 11 4.24 -8.58 15.87
N GLN A 12 3.83 -8.85 14.63
CA GLN A 12 3.19 -10.12 14.27
C GLN A 12 4.22 -11.21 13.98
N LEU A 13 5.50 -10.83 13.82
CA LEU A 13 6.59 -11.76 13.65
C LEU A 13 7.14 -12.21 15.01
N PRO A 14 7.58 -13.46 15.14
CA PRO A 14 8.22 -13.95 16.37
C PRO A 14 9.57 -13.24 16.57
N GLN A 15 9.59 -12.18 17.38
CA GLN A 15 10.74 -11.31 17.59
C GLN A 15 12.01 -12.05 18.05
N GLY A 16 11.87 -13.16 18.77
CA GLY A 16 12.99 -14.01 19.21
C GLY A 16 13.44 -15.07 18.19
N HIS A 17 12.92 -15.02 16.95
CA HIS A 17 13.34 -15.98 15.93
C HIS A 17 14.66 -15.52 15.28
N PRO A 18 15.69 -16.40 15.15
CA PRO A 18 17.01 -16.01 14.63
C PRO A 18 17.00 -15.28 13.28
N TYR A 19 16.08 -15.64 12.38
CA TYR A 19 15.93 -14.96 11.09
C TYR A 19 15.41 -13.53 11.24
N ILE A 20 14.50 -13.31 12.20
CA ILE A 20 13.95 -11.96 12.45
C ILE A 20 14.98 -11.08 13.12
N GLU A 21 15.74 -11.62 14.07
CA GLU A 21 16.88 -10.90 14.70
C GLU A 21 17.94 -10.52 13.65
N THR A 22 18.28 -11.44 12.75
CA THR A 22 19.22 -11.19 11.65
C THR A 22 18.67 -10.14 10.69
N PHE A 23 17.41 -10.25 10.29
CA PHE A 23 16.75 -9.26 9.42
C PHE A 23 16.78 -7.87 10.06
N THR A 24 16.34 -7.74 11.31
CA THR A 24 16.29 -6.46 12.03
C THR A 24 17.69 -5.85 12.20
N LYS A 25 18.70 -6.68 12.43
CA LYS A 25 20.10 -6.22 12.57
C LYS A 25 20.65 -5.59 11.29
N TYR A 26 20.33 -6.17 10.12
CA TYR A 26 20.91 -5.78 8.84
C TYR A 26 19.97 -4.99 7.94
N GLN A 27 18.74 -4.77 8.37
CA GLN A 27 17.73 -4.01 7.63
C GLN A 27 18.21 -2.60 7.25
N ALA A 28 18.96 -1.94 8.13
CA ALA A 28 19.49 -0.61 7.87
C ALA A 28 20.60 -0.60 6.78
N ASP A 29 21.36 -1.69 6.68
CA ASP A 29 22.51 -1.78 5.77
C ASP A 29 22.10 -2.28 4.37
N PHE A 30 21.13 -3.19 4.30
CA PHE A 30 20.73 -3.86 3.04
C PHE A 30 19.33 -3.45 2.54
N GLY A 31 18.69 -2.50 3.21
CA GLY A 31 17.31 -2.10 2.94
C GLY A 31 16.29 -3.05 3.57
N GLY A 32 15.14 -2.50 3.93
CA GLY A 32 14.01 -3.25 4.47
C GLY A 32 13.17 -3.94 3.39
N ALA A 33 12.16 -4.68 3.83
CA ALA A 33 11.14 -5.27 2.93
C ALA A 33 10.11 -4.23 2.45
N ASN A 34 10.39 -2.94 2.66
CA ASN A 34 9.46 -1.85 2.40
C ASN A 34 9.50 -1.46 0.91
N ARG A 35 8.70 -2.13 0.12
CA ARG A 35 8.58 -1.91 -1.33
C ARG A 35 7.15 -1.53 -1.69
N VAL A 36 7.00 -0.63 -2.64
CA VAL A 36 5.73 -0.32 -3.30
C VAL A 36 5.80 -0.78 -4.76
N MET A 37 4.69 -1.33 -5.23
CA MET A 37 4.50 -1.76 -6.61
C MET A 37 3.18 -1.19 -7.09
N VAL A 38 3.22 -0.46 -8.21
CA VAL A 38 2.06 0.11 -8.88
C VAL A 38 1.92 -0.60 -10.23
N ALA A 39 0.95 -1.47 -10.35
CA ALA A 39 0.65 -2.18 -11.58
C ALA A 39 -0.45 -1.46 -12.34
N LEU A 40 -0.16 -1.12 -13.58
CA LEU A 40 -1.10 -0.56 -14.53
C LEU A 40 -1.55 -1.69 -15.46
N MET A 41 -2.86 -1.90 -15.55
CA MET A 41 -3.43 -2.93 -16.42
C MET A 41 -4.29 -2.27 -17.50
N ALA A 42 -4.03 -2.58 -18.76
CA ALA A 42 -4.93 -2.21 -19.84
C ALA A 42 -6.27 -2.95 -19.66
N ARG A 43 -7.36 -2.23 -19.70
CA ARG A 43 -8.70 -2.85 -19.58
C ARG A 43 -9.09 -3.62 -20.83
N GLU A 44 -8.60 -3.18 -21.98
CA GLU A 44 -8.80 -3.86 -23.27
C GLU A 44 -7.49 -3.86 -24.05
N GLY A 45 -7.22 -4.93 -24.79
CA GLY A 45 -6.06 -5.06 -25.67
C GLY A 45 -4.72 -5.23 -24.95
N ASP A 46 -3.69 -4.57 -25.48
CA ASP A 46 -2.34 -4.59 -24.94
C ASP A 46 -1.87 -3.19 -24.49
N ILE A 47 -0.69 -3.14 -23.84
CA ILE A 47 -0.12 -1.90 -23.30
C ILE A 47 0.46 -0.97 -24.37
N PHE A 48 0.64 -1.42 -25.61
CA PHE A 48 1.33 -0.66 -26.67
C PHE A 48 0.38 0.35 -27.34
N THR A 49 -0.20 1.22 -26.51
CA THR A 49 -1.03 2.35 -26.95
C THR A 49 -0.45 3.66 -26.44
N PRO A 50 -0.61 4.77 -27.20
CA PRO A 50 -0.11 6.07 -26.78
C PRO A 50 -0.65 6.52 -25.42
N GLU A 51 -1.92 6.27 -25.15
CA GLU A 51 -2.59 6.64 -23.90
C GLU A 51 -2.00 5.88 -22.71
N TYR A 52 -1.78 4.57 -22.86
CA TYR A 52 -1.21 3.74 -21.81
C TYR A 52 0.24 4.17 -21.48
N PHE A 53 1.06 4.42 -22.49
CA PHE A 53 2.47 4.83 -22.28
C PHE A 53 2.57 6.19 -21.61
N LYS A 54 1.71 7.15 -21.96
CA LYS A 54 1.63 8.44 -21.25
C LYS A 54 1.27 8.26 -19.78
N THR A 55 0.29 7.40 -19.52
CA THR A 55 -0.11 7.10 -18.15
C THR A 55 1.01 6.42 -17.37
N LEU A 56 1.72 5.47 -18.00
CA LEU A 56 2.86 4.78 -17.38
C LEU A 56 4.02 5.74 -17.07
N GLU A 57 4.34 6.66 -17.99
CA GLU A 57 5.35 7.72 -17.80
C GLU A 57 4.96 8.61 -16.61
N ALA A 58 3.75 9.16 -16.61
CA ALA A 58 3.25 10.04 -15.57
C ALA A 58 3.21 9.37 -14.19
N VAL A 59 2.80 8.09 -14.13
CA VAL A 59 2.84 7.31 -12.88
C VAL A 59 4.28 7.04 -12.43
N THR A 60 5.21 6.80 -13.36
CA THR A 60 6.63 6.62 -13.04
C THR A 60 7.21 7.87 -12.40
N ASP A 61 6.93 9.04 -12.97
CA ASP A 61 7.37 10.34 -12.44
C ASP A 61 6.72 10.64 -11.09
N ALA A 62 5.42 10.41 -10.96
CA ALA A 62 4.69 10.61 -9.72
C ALA A 62 5.23 9.73 -8.59
N VAL A 63 5.53 8.45 -8.86
CA VAL A 63 6.13 7.53 -7.87
C VAL A 63 7.55 7.97 -7.52
N SER A 64 8.36 8.35 -8.51
CA SER A 64 9.74 8.81 -8.28
C SER A 64 9.81 10.09 -7.43
N GLY A 65 8.83 10.97 -7.57
CA GLY A 65 8.70 12.22 -6.81
C GLY A 65 8.06 12.08 -5.43
N MET A 66 7.65 10.87 -5.02
CA MET A 66 7.03 10.68 -3.71
C MET A 66 8.04 10.76 -2.57
N PRO A 67 7.71 11.45 -1.46
CA PRO A 67 8.55 11.46 -0.27
C PRO A 67 8.76 10.04 0.28
N GLY A 68 9.99 9.73 0.61
CA GLY A 68 10.37 8.43 1.14
C GLY A 68 10.61 7.34 0.09
N VAL A 69 10.51 7.65 -1.19
CA VAL A 69 10.92 6.76 -2.27
C VAL A 69 12.42 6.91 -2.53
N VAL A 70 13.12 5.80 -2.61
CA VAL A 70 14.52 5.75 -3.05
C VAL A 70 14.55 5.84 -4.56
N GLN A 71 14.86 7.02 -5.10
CA GLN A 71 14.76 7.33 -6.55
C GLN A 71 15.56 6.35 -7.41
N GLU A 72 16.79 5.99 -7.00
CA GLU A 72 17.63 5.04 -7.73
C GLU A 72 17.05 3.61 -7.79
N SER A 73 16.11 3.30 -6.90
CA SER A 73 15.45 1.99 -6.84
C SER A 73 14.20 1.90 -7.70
N VAL A 74 13.75 3.03 -8.27
CA VAL A 74 12.57 3.03 -9.13
C VAL A 74 12.86 2.25 -10.39
N MET A 75 12.01 1.27 -10.67
CA MET A 75 12.06 0.43 -11.85
C MET A 75 10.74 0.51 -12.60
N SER A 76 10.80 1.01 -13.81
CA SER A 76 9.72 1.10 -14.78
C SER A 76 10.32 0.96 -16.17
N LEU A 77 9.52 0.76 -17.20
CA LEU A 77 10.00 0.76 -18.57
C LEU A 77 10.70 2.06 -18.96
N PHE A 78 10.33 3.18 -18.32
CA PHE A 78 10.91 4.52 -18.56
C PHE A 78 12.19 4.78 -17.77
N THR A 79 12.60 3.91 -16.84
CA THR A 79 13.78 4.19 -16.01
C THR A 79 15.05 3.66 -16.65
N PRO A 80 16.19 4.38 -16.56
CA PRO A 80 17.44 4.05 -17.26
C PRO A 80 18.11 2.77 -16.75
N ASN A 81 17.69 2.24 -15.61
CA ASN A 81 18.15 0.95 -15.07
C ASN A 81 17.43 -0.26 -15.69
N VAL A 82 16.39 -0.01 -16.52
CA VAL A 82 15.64 -1.04 -17.24
C VAL A 82 16.13 -1.11 -18.67
N ARG A 83 17.02 -2.08 -18.91
CA ARG A 83 17.77 -2.21 -20.17
C ARG A 83 17.61 -3.59 -20.78
N PHE A 84 17.75 -3.65 -22.09
CA PHE A 84 17.91 -4.93 -22.79
C PHE A 84 19.37 -5.12 -23.21
N THR A 85 19.76 -6.37 -23.42
CA THR A 85 21.05 -6.75 -23.98
C THR A 85 20.81 -7.82 -25.03
N GLU A 86 21.43 -7.66 -26.20
CA GLU A 86 21.34 -8.56 -27.32
C GLU A 86 22.74 -9.02 -27.74
N VAL A 87 22.85 -10.29 -28.12
CA VAL A 87 24.08 -10.84 -28.66
C VAL A 87 24.09 -10.60 -30.19
N VAL A 88 25.12 -9.95 -30.68
CA VAL A 88 25.34 -9.67 -32.11
C VAL A 88 26.65 -10.33 -32.57
N GLU A 89 26.89 -10.42 -33.88
CA GLU A 89 28.06 -11.08 -34.42
C GLU A 89 29.39 -10.57 -33.83
N ASP A 90 29.47 -9.27 -33.53
CA ASP A 90 30.69 -8.63 -33.02
C ASP A 90 30.71 -8.47 -31.49
N GLY A 91 29.78 -9.07 -30.72
CA GLY A 91 29.75 -8.98 -29.26
C GLY A 91 28.37 -8.77 -28.68
N PHE A 92 28.23 -7.76 -27.80
CA PHE A 92 26.98 -7.43 -27.15
C PHE A 92 26.57 -6.02 -27.52
N THR A 93 25.28 -5.84 -27.81
CA THR A 93 24.65 -4.53 -27.91
C THR A 93 23.52 -4.42 -26.88
N GLY A 94 23.12 -3.22 -26.56
CA GLY A 94 22.02 -3.02 -25.60
C GLY A 94 21.67 -1.55 -25.46
N GLY A 95 20.53 -1.30 -24.84
CA GLY A 95 20.02 0.05 -24.64
C GLY A 95 18.90 0.07 -23.61
N ASN A 96 18.31 1.22 -23.39
CA ASN A 96 17.12 1.36 -22.58
C ASN A 96 15.94 0.67 -23.29
N VAL A 97 15.04 0.07 -22.51
CA VAL A 97 13.85 -0.60 -23.08
C VAL A 97 12.97 0.43 -23.80
N VAL A 98 12.72 1.57 -23.15
CA VAL A 98 12.18 2.76 -23.81
C VAL A 98 13.38 3.58 -24.27
N PRO A 99 13.59 3.77 -25.59
CA PRO A 99 14.75 4.50 -26.10
C PRO A 99 14.74 5.98 -25.67
N ASP A 100 15.93 6.59 -25.63
CA ASP A 100 16.09 7.99 -25.21
C ASP A 100 15.42 9.00 -26.17
N ASP A 101 15.19 8.59 -27.43
CA ASP A 101 14.49 9.37 -28.46
C ASP A 101 12.98 9.09 -28.49
N PHE A 102 12.45 8.31 -27.53
CA PHE A 102 11.02 8.04 -27.43
C PHE A 102 10.26 9.35 -27.12
N PRO A 103 9.15 9.64 -27.81
CA PRO A 103 8.36 10.83 -27.54
C PRO A 103 7.86 10.88 -26.10
N ALA A 104 8.15 11.98 -25.40
CA ALA A 104 7.77 12.20 -24.01
C ALA A 104 6.74 13.33 -23.86
N GLY A 105 5.98 13.32 -22.80
CA GLY A 105 5.05 14.37 -22.43
C GLY A 105 3.83 14.48 -23.35
N GLU A 106 3.64 15.66 -24.00
CA GLU A 106 2.46 15.93 -24.85
C GLU A 106 2.51 15.26 -26.22
N VAL A 107 3.69 14.84 -26.68
CA VAL A 107 3.85 14.22 -27.99
C VAL A 107 3.39 12.76 -27.91
N ASN A 108 2.47 12.39 -28.81
CA ASN A 108 2.04 11.00 -28.90
C ASN A 108 3.10 10.13 -29.59
N PRO A 109 3.48 8.99 -28.98
CA PRO A 109 4.33 8.01 -29.65
C PRO A 109 3.63 7.45 -30.90
N THR A 110 4.40 7.23 -31.93
CA THR A 110 3.92 6.62 -33.17
C THR A 110 3.79 5.10 -33.00
N HIS A 111 3.13 4.46 -33.95
CA HIS A 111 3.04 2.99 -33.95
C HIS A 111 4.41 2.33 -34.08
N GLU A 112 5.34 2.96 -34.79
CA GLU A 112 6.72 2.50 -34.95
C GLU A 112 7.52 2.60 -33.63
N ASP A 113 7.35 3.70 -32.87
CA ASP A 113 7.97 3.85 -31.55
C ASP A 113 7.51 2.76 -30.59
N LEU A 114 6.21 2.51 -30.53
CA LEU A 114 5.62 1.46 -29.68
C LEU A 114 6.06 0.05 -30.11
N ALA A 115 6.17 -0.22 -31.42
CA ALA A 115 6.67 -1.48 -31.93
C ALA A 115 8.14 -1.72 -31.53
N ARG A 116 8.97 -0.67 -31.59
CA ARG A 116 10.37 -0.71 -31.15
C ARG A 116 10.48 -1.00 -29.64
N VAL A 117 9.67 -0.37 -28.82
CA VAL A 117 9.64 -0.67 -27.38
C VAL A 117 9.21 -2.12 -27.14
N ARG A 118 8.20 -2.61 -27.85
CA ARG A 118 7.75 -4.01 -27.76
C ARG A 118 8.88 -4.99 -28.06
N GLU A 119 9.65 -4.74 -29.11
CA GLU A 119 10.81 -5.56 -29.47
C GLU A 119 11.89 -5.53 -28.36
N ASN A 120 12.18 -4.35 -27.82
CA ASN A 120 13.13 -4.19 -26.72
C ASN A 120 12.68 -4.93 -25.45
N VAL A 121 11.37 -4.89 -25.12
CA VAL A 121 10.79 -5.67 -24.00
C VAL A 121 11.04 -7.16 -24.22
N LEU A 122 10.80 -7.69 -25.43
CA LEU A 122 11.03 -9.10 -25.75
C LEU A 122 12.50 -9.51 -25.66
N LYS A 123 13.44 -8.60 -25.95
CA LYS A 123 14.89 -8.81 -25.79
C LYS A 123 15.37 -8.67 -24.34
N SER A 124 14.52 -8.12 -23.46
CA SER A 124 14.84 -7.87 -22.06
C SER A 124 14.44 -9.03 -21.15
N ASN A 125 14.96 -9.04 -19.91
CA ASN A 125 14.58 -10.00 -18.88
C ASN A 125 13.42 -9.48 -17.99
N TYR A 126 12.59 -8.56 -18.51
CA TYR A 126 11.52 -7.92 -17.73
C TYR A 126 10.12 -8.46 -18.00
N MET A 127 9.98 -9.40 -18.96
CA MET A 127 8.76 -10.20 -19.11
C MET A 127 8.49 -11.01 -17.83
N GLY A 128 7.23 -11.00 -17.37
CA GLY A 128 6.84 -11.64 -16.10
C GLY A 128 7.32 -10.90 -14.85
N ARG A 129 8.01 -9.75 -14.99
CA ARG A 129 8.51 -8.93 -13.86
C ARG A 129 8.00 -7.50 -13.88
N LEU A 130 8.27 -6.75 -14.93
CA LEU A 130 7.78 -5.39 -15.15
C LEU A 130 6.67 -5.33 -16.19
N VAL A 131 6.61 -6.30 -17.08
CA VAL A 131 5.56 -6.45 -18.10
C VAL A 131 4.96 -7.83 -17.96
N THR A 132 3.65 -7.93 -18.05
CA THR A 132 2.94 -9.21 -18.01
C THR A 132 3.24 -10.04 -19.28
N ASP A 133 3.22 -11.36 -19.17
CA ASP A 133 3.45 -12.27 -20.31
C ASP A 133 2.44 -12.08 -21.43
N SER A 134 1.23 -11.60 -21.12
CA SER A 134 0.16 -11.28 -22.07
C SER A 134 0.22 -9.86 -22.63
N PHE A 135 1.20 -9.05 -22.25
CA PHE A 135 1.31 -7.64 -22.61
C PHE A 135 0.10 -6.77 -22.23
N ASN A 136 -0.68 -7.19 -21.27
CA ASN A 136 -1.85 -6.42 -20.81
C ASN A 136 -1.57 -5.54 -19.59
N GLY A 137 -0.33 -5.52 -19.09
CA GLY A 137 0.03 -4.69 -17.93
C GLY A 137 1.52 -4.45 -17.82
N ALA A 138 1.86 -3.33 -17.19
CA ALA A 138 3.22 -2.99 -16.79
C ALA A 138 3.22 -2.49 -15.33
N MET A 139 4.40 -2.56 -14.69
CA MET A 139 4.56 -2.29 -13.27
C MET A 139 5.64 -1.24 -13.03
N VAL A 140 5.36 -0.32 -12.12
CA VAL A 140 6.33 0.59 -11.51
C VAL A 140 6.64 0.06 -10.12
N MET A 141 7.92 -0.18 -9.83
CA MET A 141 8.38 -0.67 -8.53
C MET A 141 9.35 0.33 -7.91
N ALA A 142 9.26 0.52 -6.60
CA ALA A 142 10.17 1.37 -5.86
C ALA A 142 10.41 0.84 -4.44
N ASN A 143 11.62 1.02 -3.90
CA ASN A 143 11.90 0.79 -2.50
C ASN A 143 11.60 2.07 -1.71
N LEU A 144 11.14 1.89 -0.49
CA LEU A 144 10.84 2.98 0.43
C LEU A 144 11.89 3.04 1.52
N LEU A 145 12.22 4.24 1.95
CA LEU A 145 13.03 4.49 3.12
C LEU A 145 12.27 4.08 4.38
N ASP A 146 12.95 3.52 5.35
CA ASP A 146 12.36 3.24 6.68
C ASP A 146 12.36 4.49 7.56
N ILE A 147 13.32 5.39 7.32
CA ILE A 147 13.51 6.64 8.05
C ILE A 147 13.47 7.79 7.03
N ASP A 148 12.66 8.77 7.33
CA ASP A 148 12.61 10.03 6.59
C ASP A 148 13.92 10.82 6.84
N PRO A 149 14.71 11.11 5.80
CA PRO A 149 16.00 11.77 5.95
C PRO A 149 15.88 13.23 6.47
N ASP A 150 14.76 13.89 6.20
CA ASP A 150 14.55 15.28 6.60
C ASP A 150 14.17 15.42 8.07
N THR A 151 13.41 14.46 8.60
CA THR A 151 12.89 14.50 9.97
C THR A 151 13.62 13.56 10.94
N GLY A 152 14.41 12.61 10.44
CA GLY A 152 15.05 11.55 11.24
C GLY A 152 14.07 10.61 11.94
N LYS A 153 12.78 10.66 11.57
CA LYS A 153 11.72 9.81 12.12
C LYS A 153 11.38 8.68 11.15
N ARG A 154 10.70 7.65 11.64
CA ARG A 154 10.13 6.62 10.76
C ARG A 154 9.23 7.28 9.71
N LEU A 155 9.32 6.79 8.48
CA LEU A 155 8.49 7.24 7.37
C LEU A 155 7.01 7.15 7.74
N ASP A 156 6.27 8.22 7.49
CA ASP A 156 4.82 8.22 7.67
C ASP A 156 4.15 7.40 6.55
N THR A 157 4.04 6.09 6.80
CA THR A 157 3.42 5.15 5.87
C THR A 157 1.95 5.46 5.59
N PHE A 158 1.25 6.15 6.51
CA PHE A 158 -0.14 6.54 6.29
C PHE A 158 -0.27 7.72 5.33
N ALA A 159 0.60 8.73 5.48
CA ALA A 159 0.66 9.83 4.54
C ALA A 159 1.02 9.32 3.13
N LEU A 160 1.95 8.37 3.04
CA LEU A 160 2.32 7.73 1.79
C LEU A 160 1.18 6.91 1.19
N ALA A 161 0.48 6.09 2.00
CA ALA A 161 -0.68 5.30 1.54
C ALA A 161 -1.78 6.21 0.96
N LYS A 162 -2.05 7.34 1.61
CA LYS A 162 -3.02 8.32 1.11
C LYS A 162 -2.60 8.95 -0.23
N ARG A 163 -1.30 9.21 -0.40
CA ARG A 163 -0.77 9.72 -1.69
C ARG A 163 -0.85 8.66 -2.79
N LEU A 164 -0.55 7.41 -2.47
CA LEU A 164 -0.71 6.30 -3.40
C LEU A 164 -2.17 6.11 -3.82
N GLU A 165 -3.11 6.26 -2.89
CA GLU A 165 -4.53 6.18 -3.20
C GLU A 165 -5.01 7.38 -4.05
N ALA A 166 -4.49 8.58 -3.80
CA ALA A 166 -4.75 9.74 -4.65
C ALA A 166 -4.20 9.53 -6.07
N LEU A 167 -2.98 8.99 -6.20
CA LEU A 167 -2.39 8.60 -7.48
C LEU A 167 -3.30 7.60 -8.22
N ARG A 168 -3.82 6.57 -7.54
CA ARG A 168 -4.76 5.64 -8.15
C ARG A 168 -5.97 6.37 -8.70
N GLY A 169 -6.58 7.26 -7.90
CA GLY A 169 -7.77 8.02 -8.33
C GLY A 169 -7.50 8.98 -9.49
N GLU A 170 -6.28 9.48 -9.64
CA GLU A 170 -5.87 10.41 -10.70
C GLU A 170 -5.62 9.70 -12.04
N TYR A 171 -4.97 8.51 -11.98
CA TYR A 171 -4.54 7.80 -13.20
C TYR A 171 -5.42 6.61 -13.59
N GLU A 172 -6.41 6.25 -12.78
CA GLU A 172 -7.41 5.24 -13.15
C GLU A 172 -8.36 5.84 -14.19
N SER A 173 -8.54 5.14 -15.31
CA SER A 173 -9.39 5.58 -16.43
C SER A 173 -10.18 4.41 -17.03
N ASP A 174 -11.00 4.70 -18.05
CA ASP A 174 -11.68 3.66 -18.81
C ASP A 174 -10.72 2.76 -19.60
N ALA A 175 -9.49 3.23 -19.88
CA ALA A 175 -8.48 2.48 -20.60
C ALA A 175 -7.52 1.73 -19.66
N VAL A 176 -7.22 2.29 -18.47
CA VAL A 176 -6.19 1.78 -17.57
C VAL A 176 -6.74 1.61 -16.16
N SER A 177 -6.56 0.43 -15.57
CA SER A 177 -6.80 0.20 -14.14
C SER A 177 -5.49 0.20 -13.36
N VAL A 178 -5.50 0.86 -12.19
CA VAL A 178 -4.31 1.03 -11.34
C VAL A 178 -4.45 0.19 -10.07
N HIS A 179 -3.49 -0.71 -9.85
CA HIS A 179 -3.44 -1.59 -8.68
C HIS A 179 -2.16 -1.33 -7.89
N ILE A 180 -2.31 -1.09 -6.59
CA ILE A 180 -1.18 -0.76 -5.72
C ILE A 180 -0.97 -1.87 -4.71
N ILE A 181 0.26 -2.36 -4.63
CA ILE A 181 0.70 -3.41 -3.73
C ILE A 181 1.91 -2.90 -2.93
N GLY A 182 1.95 -3.20 -1.65
CA GLY A 182 3.10 -2.83 -0.81
C GLY A 182 2.71 -2.66 0.64
N PHE A 183 3.71 -2.76 1.51
CA PHE A 183 3.49 -2.68 2.96
C PHE A 183 2.82 -1.37 3.39
N ALA A 184 3.27 -0.23 2.84
CA ALA A 184 2.70 1.08 3.15
C ALA A 184 1.20 1.16 2.80
N LYS A 185 0.80 0.56 1.65
CA LYS A 185 -0.62 0.51 1.24
C LYS A 185 -1.44 -0.35 2.20
N VAL A 186 -0.94 -1.54 2.53
CA VAL A 186 -1.62 -2.45 3.49
C VAL A 186 -1.81 -1.77 4.84
N MET A 187 -0.79 -1.03 5.33
CA MET A 187 -0.90 -0.30 6.60
C MET A 187 -1.96 0.81 6.55
N GLY A 188 -2.08 1.50 5.41
CA GLY A 188 -3.15 2.47 5.19
C GLY A 188 -4.53 1.83 5.26
N ASP A 189 -4.73 0.74 4.52
CA ASP A 189 -6.01 0.01 4.46
C ASP A 189 -6.40 -0.59 5.82
N VAL A 190 -5.43 -1.10 6.57
CA VAL A 190 -5.66 -1.59 7.94
C VAL A 190 -6.12 -0.45 8.86
N ARG A 191 -5.54 0.74 8.75
CA ARG A 191 -5.97 1.90 9.53
C ARG A 191 -7.38 2.35 9.17
N ASP A 192 -7.68 2.45 7.88
CA ASP A 192 -9.02 2.84 7.40
C ASP A 192 -10.06 1.79 7.79
N GLY A 193 -9.70 0.51 7.72
CA GLY A 193 -10.49 -0.58 8.28
C GLY A 193 -10.74 -0.42 9.79
N ALA A 194 -9.71 -0.04 10.54
CA ALA A 194 -9.83 0.20 11.99
C ALA A 194 -10.82 1.34 12.31
N LEU A 195 -10.77 2.44 11.56
CA LEU A 195 -11.71 3.56 11.73
C LEU A 195 -13.15 3.15 11.39
N ASN A 196 -13.34 2.35 10.35
CA ASN A 196 -14.64 1.78 10.01
C ASN A 196 -15.17 0.88 11.13
N VAL A 197 -14.31 0.04 11.73
CA VAL A 197 -14.67 -0.82 12.87
C VAL A 197 -15.17 0.02 14.07
N VAL A 198 -14.49 1.12 14.40
CA VAL A 198 -14.94 2.04 15.47
C VAL A 198 -16.31 2.63 15.14
N THR A 199 -16.56 3.02 13.91
CA THR A 199 -17.85 3.53 13.45
C THR A 199 -18.95 2.48 13.59
N PHE A 200 -18.70 1.24 13.14
CA PHE A 200 -19.64 0.13 13.30
C PHE A 200 -19.88 -0.22 14.77
N PHE A 201 -18.84 -0.11 15.62
CA PHE A 201 -19.02 -0.25 17.07
C PHE A 201 -20.01 0.77 17.63
N GLY A 202 -19.87 2.04 17.26
CA GLY A 202 -20.82 3.08 17.64
C GLY A 202 -22.26 2.77 17.21
N ILE A 203 -22.45 2.30 15.98
CA ILE A 203 -23.77 1.88 15.48
C ILE A 203 -24.30 0.69 16.29
N THR A 204 -23.46 -0.30 16.58
CA THR A 204 -23.84 -1.47 17.40
C THR A 204 -24.30 -1.06 18.79
N VAL A 205 -23.57 -0.16 19.44
CA VAL A 205 -23.95 0.36 20.75
C VAL A 205 -25.33 1.05 20.71
N LEU A 206 -25.58 1.88 19.68
CA LEU A 206 -26.86 2.57 19.51
C LEU A 206 -28.02 1.59 19.27
N VAL A 207 -27.85 0.62 18.38
CA VAL A 207 -28.88 -0.39 18.12
C VAL A 207 -29.17 -1.23 19.36
N THR A 208 -28.11 -1.68 20.05
CA THR A 208 -28.25 -2.43 21.32
C THR A 208 -28.95 -1.60 22.38
N ALA A 209 -28.59 -0.33 22.52
CA ALA A 209 -29.25 0.58 23.47
C ALA A 209 -30.75 0.72 23.19
N LEU A 210 -31.12 0.86 21.92
CA LEU A 210 -32.51 0.92 21.49
C LEU A 210 -33.27 -0.37 21.83
N LEU A 211 -32.70 -1.52 21.51
CA LEU A 211 -33.33 -2.82 21.76
C LEU A 211 -33.50 -3.09 23.27
N VAL A 212 -32.47 -2.83 24.07
CA VAL A 212 -32.52 -2.99 25.53
C VAL A 212 -33.56 -2.04 26.16
N TRP A 213 -33.62 -0.79 25.64
CA TRP A 213 -34.63 0.17 26.10
C TRP A 213 -36.07 -0.29 25.77
N LEU A 214 -36.30 -0.77 24.55
CA LEU A 214 -37.60 -1.30 24.14
C LEU A 214 -37.99 -2.52 24.98
N TYR A 215 -37.03 -3.39 25.31
CA TYR A 215 -37.28 -4.56 26.15
C TYR A 215 -37.56 -4.17 27.62
N ALA A 216 -36.72 -3.32 28.23
CA ALA A 216 -36.79 -2.96 29.61
C ALA A 216 -37.95 -1.97 29.91
N GLN A 217 -38.50 -1.28 28.90
CA GLN A 217 -39.53 -0.26 29.01
C GLN A 217 -39.19 0.84 30.03
N SER A 218 -37.93 0.97 30.42
CA SER A 218 -37.42 1.93 31.40
C SER A 218 -36.02 2.37 31.05
N PHE A 219 -35.79 3.67 30.99
CA PHE A 219 -34.47 4.23 30.66
C PHE A 219 -33.39 3.84 31.68
N TRP A 220 -33.71 3.85 32.97
CA TRP A 220 -32.74 3.54 34.03
C TRP A 220 -32.31 2.07 34.02
N PHE A 221 -33.23 1.14 33.77
CA PHE A 221 -32.91 -0.28 33.69
C PHE A 221 -32.15 -0.62 32.41
N ALA A 222 -32.35 0.13 31.33
CA ALA A 222 -31.56 -0.03 30.11
C ALA A 222 -30.16 0.60 30.22
N ALA A 223 -30.07 1.77 30.85
CA ALA A 223 -28.82 2.51 30.96
C ALA A 223 -27.76 1.83 31.83
N LEU A 224 -28.18 1.05 32.85
CA LEU A 224 -27.26 0.42 33.79
C LEU A 224 -26.36 -0.64 33.15
N PRO A 225 -26.86 -1.69 32.46
CA PRO A 225 -26.01 -2.67 31.80
C PRO A 225 -25.17 -2.07 30.67
N LEU A 226 -25.74 -1.14 29.90
CA LEU A 226 -25.01 -0.42 28.85
C LEU A 226 -23.86 0.41 29.42
N GLY A 227 -24.10 1.14 30.53
CA GLY A 227 -23.07 1.90 31.20
C GLY A 227 -21.94 1.04 31.75
N CYS A 228 -22.28 -0.09 32.39
CA CYS A 228 -21.27 -1.06 32.86
C CYS A 228 -20.44 -1.64 31.70
N SER A 229 -21.08 -1.98 30.59
CA SER A 229 -20.39 -2.54 29.41
C SER A 229 -19.47 -1.54 28.75
N ILE A 230 -19.90 -0.28 28.60
CA ILE A 230 -19.06 0.80 28.08
C ILE A 230 -17.88 1.08 29.03
N ALA A 231 -18.13 1.10 30.34
CA ALA A 231 -17.07 1.27 31.34
C ALA A 231 -16.03 0.14 31.24
N ALA A 232 -16.46 -1.11 31.06
CA ALA A 232 -15.56 -2.25 30.87
C ALA A 232 -14.69 -2.09 29.60
N VAL A 233 -15.26 -1.64 28.47
CA VAL A 233 -14.51 -1.34 27.24
C VAL A 233 -13.48 -0.22 27.47
N VAL A 234 -13.88 0.87 28.14
CA VAL A 234 -12.98 1.99 28.44
C VAL A 234 -11.83 1.53 29.34
N TRP A 235 -12.12 0.72 30.35
CA TRP A 235 -11.10 0.15 31.25
C TRP A 235 -10.14 -0.78 30.51
N GLN A 236 -10.66 -1.63 29.63
CA GLN A 236 -9.85 -2.50 28.79
C GLN A 236 -8.86 -1.72 27.92
N LEU A 237 -9.36 -0.70 27.20
CA LEU A 237 -8.52 0.15 26.33
C LEU A 237 -7.51 0.95 27.16
N GLY A 238 -7.94 1.47 28.33
CA GLY A 238 -7.08 2.19 29.26
C GLY A 238 -5.95 1.32 29.81
N LEU A 239 -6.27 0.10 30.24
CA LEU A 239 -5.28 -0.86 30.76
C LEU A 239 -4.28 -1.29 29.68
N LEU A 240 -4.75 -1.54 28.47
CA LEU A 240 -3.92 -1.91 27.33
C LEU A 240 -2.88 -0.82 27.05
N ASN A 241 -3.31 0.44 27.03
CA ASN A 241 -2.42 1.59 26.85
C ASN A 241 -1.47 1.80 28.05
N LEU A 242 -1.94 1.58 29.29
CA LEU A 242 -1.11 1.68 30.49
C LEU A 242 0.03 0.65 30.51
N LEU A 243 -0.23 -0.56 30.01
CA LEU A 243 0.76 -1.63 29.86
C LEU A 243 1.70 -1.43 28.66
N GLY A 244 1.54 -0.34 27.89
CA GLY A 244 2.39 -0.02 26.74
C GLY A 244 2.05 -0.78 25.45
N TYR A 245 0.92 -1.48 25.43
CA TYR A 245 0.45 -2.16 24.22
C TYR A 245 -0.32 -1.18 23.32
N GLY A 246 -0.09 -1.26 22.01
CA GLY A 246 -0.93 -0.61 21.00
C GLY A 246 -2.12 -1.48 20.61
N ILE A 247 -3.07 -0.91 19.89
CA ILE A 247 -4.16 -1.67 19.27
C ILE A 247 -3.65 -2.21 17.94
N ASP A 248 -3.59 -3.51 17.81
CA ASP A 248 -3.29 -4.21 16.57
C ASP A 248 -4.58 -4.61 15.82
N PRO A 249 -4.50 -4.99 14.53
CA PRO A 249 -5.68 -5.35 13.75
C PRO A 249 -6.51 -6.51 14.30
N MET A 250 -5.90 -7.42 15.08
CA MET A 250 -6.60 -8.54 15.69
C MET A 250 -7.29 -8.14 16.98
N SER A 251 -6.65 -7.27 17.78
CA SER A 251 -7.18 -6.81 19.07
C SER A 251 -8.32 -5.80 18.93
N ILE A 252 -8.51 -5.21 17.73
CA ILE A 252 -9.57 -4.21 17.50
C ILE A 252 -10.99 -4.76 17.68
N LEU A 253 -11.17 -6.08 17.56
CA LEU A 253 -12.45 -6.75 17.77
C LEU A 253 -12.78 -7.03 19.24
N VAL A 254 -11.79 -6.96 20.14
CA VAL A 254 -11.96 -7.26 21.57
C VAL A 254 -12.95 -6.33 22.26
N PRO A 255 -13.00 -5.01 22.00
CA PRO A 255 -14.02 -4.12 22.52
C PRO A 255 -15.46 -4.56 22.21
N PHE A 256 -15.72 -5.09 21.02
CA PHE A 256 -17.04 -5.64 20.66
C PHE A 256 -17.42 -6.84 21.53
N LEU A 257 -16.45 -7.74 21.71
CA LEU A 257 -16.67 -8.94 22.52
C LEU A 257 -16.99 -8.58 23.98
N ILE A 258 -16.22 -7.65 24.56
CA ILE A 258 -16.43 -7.19 25.93
C ILE A 258 -17.77 -6.48 26.07
N PHE A 259 -18.13 -5.63 25.12
CA PHE A 259 -19.42 -4.96 25.10
C PHE A 259 -20.58 -5.95 25.03
N ALA A 260 -20.51 -6.93 24.10
CA ALA A 260 -21.55 -7.93 23.91
C ALA A 260 -21.77 -8.79 25.16
N ILE A 261 -20.66 -9.25 25.79
CA ILE A 261 -20.73 -10.04 27.04
C ILE A 261 -21.27 -9.19 28.20
N GLY A 262 -20.91 -7.91 28.25
CA GLY A 262 -21.34 -7.03 29.34
C GLY A 262 -22.81 -6.63 29.27
N VAL A 263 -23.45 -6.68 28.11
CA VAL A 263 -24.88 -6.37 27.92
C VAL A 263 -25.76 -7.61 28.09
N SER A 264 -25.24 -8.83 27.85
CA SER A 264 -25.99 -10.08 28.02
C SER A 264 -26.07 -10.51 29.48
#